data_7c9615b1b2f7b1c819370df49f5d9a24
#
_entry.id   7c9615b1b2f7b1c819370df49f5d9a24
#
_cell.length_a   1.000
_cell.length_b   1.000
_cell.length_c   1.000
_cell.angle_alpha   90.00
_cell.angle_beta   90.00
_cell.angle_gamma   90.00
#
_symmetry.space_group_name_H-M   'P 1'
#
loop_
_entity.id
_entity.type
_entity.pdbx_description
1 polymer ?
#
loop_
_entity_poly.entity_id
_entity_poly.type
_entity_poly.pdbx_seq_one_letter_code
_entity_poly.pdbx_strand_id
1 'polypeptide(L)'
;MSRLVTERVTKAEAEQRRGRAGRVAAGVCYRLWTRGEEGGLAAFPPAEIEVADLAGLALELALWGGADLPFLTPPPAAQMAEARSLLQGLGALDDKGHITGHGRVLAALPLHPRLGHMLAVAGPEAAVLAALLAERDPLRGAGPDLTLRMLAIARPGPEADRGVVDRIKVEAKRLAAAAPKGNRLGLSLAEMAALAYPDRIGLRRKGEAPRWVLSGGKGAVMAPGLALSGARMIVATDLDGDAREATVRQAVAITEAEVRGLHADRIRWVEVCEWSKRDGKVMARRQERLGALMLDDRHWDAPTDAVARAALEGVRLLGLPWSPAARRLRARARLARGEGWPGVEDADLLATAEDWL
;
A
#
# COMPACT_ATOMS: atom_id res chain seq x y z
N MET A 1 -11.98 -2.05 -7.96
CA MET A 1 -13.12 -2.80 -8.49
C MET A 1 -14.21 -2.92 -7.45
N SER A 2 -15.46 -2.74 -7.83
CA SER A 2 -16.60 -2.92 -6.92
C SER A 2 -16.87 -4.43 -6.76
N ARG A 3 -17.14 -4.89 -5.53
CA ARG A 3 -17.33 -6.29 -5.19
C ARG A 3 -18.60 -6.47 -4.37
N LEU A 4 -19.34 -7.54 -4.63
CA LEU A 4 -20.37 -8.01 -3.74
C LEU A 4 -19.73 -8.77 -2.56
N VAL A 5 -19.97 -8.29 -1.35
CA VAL A 5 -19.53 -8.90 -0.09
C VAL A 5 -20.77 -9.36 0.67
N THR A 6 -20.69 -10.56 1.27
CA THR A 6 -21.75 -11.02 2.18
C THR A 6 -21.39 -10.53 3.58
N GLU A 7 -22.22 -9.67 4.12
CA GLU A 7 -22.07 -9.12 5.47
C GLU A 7 -23.31 -9.40 6.31
N ARG A 8 -23.12 -9.40 7.63
CA ARG A 8 -24.27 -9.48 8.54
C ARG A 8 -25.07 -8.19 8.45
N VAL A 9 -26.40 -8.34 8.32
CA VAL A 9 -27.32 -7.21 8.35
C VAL A 9 -27.29 -6.53 9.72
N THR A 10 -27.46 -5.20 9.74
CA THR A 10 -27.66 -4.45 10.99
C THR A 10 -29.14 -4.36 11.35
N LYS A 11 -29.46 -3.97 12.60
CA LYS A 11 -30.85 -3.79 13.04
C LYS A 11 -31.58 -2.75 12.19
N ALA A 12 -30.91 -1.63 11.87
CA ALA A 12 -31.49 -0.56 11.03
C ALA A 12 -31.78 -1.03 9.60
N GLU A 13 -30.86 -1.81 8.99
CA GLU A 13 -31.07 -2.36 7.65
C GLU A 13 -32.18 -3.41 7.63
N ALA A 14 -32.27 -4.27 8.66
CA ALA A 14 -33.35 -5.22 8.82
C ALA A 14 -34.72 -4.53 8.92
N GLU A 15 -34.77 -3.45 9.69
CA GLU A 15 -36.00 -2.64 9.84
C GLU A 15 -36.36 -1.92 8.55
N GLN A 16 -35.40 -1.35 7.84
CA GLN A 16 -35.59 -0.74 6.53
C GLN A 16 -36.17 -1.73 5.51
N ARG A 17 -35.65 -2.96 5.48
CA ARG A 17 -36.16 -4.04 4.62
C ARG A 17 -37.57 -4.46 5.01
N ARG A 18 -37.85 -4.55 6.32
CA ARG A 18 -39.21 -4.78 6.83
C ARG A 18 -40.18 -3.72 6.33
N GLY A 19 -39.82 -2.45 6.41
CA GLY A 19 -40.65 -1.34 5.95
C GLY A 19 -40.97 -1.41 4.45
N ARG A 20 -40.14 -2.04 3.64
CA ARG A 20 -40.40 -2.25 2.21
C ARG A 20 -41.51 -3.26 1.95
N ALA A 21 -41.70 -4.27 2.80
CA ALA A 21 -42.75 -5.26 2.65
C ALA A 21 -44.16 -4.68 2.84
N GLY A 22 -44.30 -3.57 3.61
CA GLY A 22 -45.57 -2.89 3.88
C GLY A 22 -45.77 -1.57 3.13
N ARG A 23 -45.00 -1.30 2.06
CA ARG A 23 -44.99 0.04 1.42
C ARG A 23 -46.26 0.38 0.69
N VAL A 24 -46.95 -0.56 0.08
CA VAL A 24 -48.14 -0.37 -0.75
C VAL A 24 -49.37 -1.04 -0.15
N ALA A 25 -49.20 -2.16 0.55
CA ALA A 25 -50.24 -2.92 1.23
C ALA A 25 -49.67 -3.60 2.45
N ALA A 26 -50.52 -4.18 3.31
CA ALA A 26 -50.06 -4.97 4.44
C ALA A 26 -49.18 -6.14 3.96
N GLY A 27 -47.98 -6.21 4.46
CA GLY A 27 -46.97 -7.22 4.05
C GLY A 27 -46.38 -7.94 5.25
N VAL A 28 -45.79 -9.11 4.98
CA VAL A 28 -45.12 -9.93 5.99
C VAL A 28 -43.63 -10.00 5.67
N CYS A 29 -42.78 -9.78 6.67
CA CYS A 29 -41.31 -9.90 6.57
C CYS A 29 -40.83 -11.02 7.49
N TYR A 30 -40.27 -12.07 6.92
CA TYR A 30 -39.63 -13.13 7.66
C TYR A 30 -38.13 -12.81 7.88
N ARG A 31 -37.69 -12.85 9.15
CA ARG A 31 -36.28 -12.72 9.52
C ARG A 31 -35.75 -14.16 9.70
N LEU A 32 -34.74 -14.51 8.89
CA LEU A 32 -34.17 -15.88 8.86
C LEU A 32 -32.99 -16.02 9.86
N TRP A 33 -33.18 -15.49 11.07
CA TRP A 33 -32.26 -15.62 12.20
C TRP A 33 -33.02 -15.68 13.52
N THR A 34 -32.37 -16.17 14.57
CA THR A 34 -32.95 -16.29 15.89
C THR A 34 -33.03 -14.97 16.65
N ARG A 35 -33.89 -14.91 17.69
CA ARG A 35 -33.93 -13.71 18.58
C ARG A 35 -32.60 -13.46 19.31
N GLY A 36 -31.84 -14.55 19.62
CA GLY A 36 -30.49 -14.40 20.19
C GLY A 36 -29.50 -13.75 19.23
N GLU A 37 -29.51 -14.17 17.97
CA GLU A 37 -28.69 -13.57 16.94
C GLU A 37 -29.07 -12.09 16.67
N GLU A 38 -30.35 -11.76 16.75
CA GLU A 38 -30.82 -10.37 16.63
C GLU A 38 -30.25 -9.48 17.73
N GLY A 39 -30.11 -9.98 18.94
CA GLY A 39 -29.47 -9.28 20.06
C GLY A 39 -28.01 -8.87 19.76
N GLY A 40 -27.28 -9.73 19.05
CA GLY A 40 -25.89 -9.53 18.65
C GLY A 40 -25.67 -8.68 17.38
N LEU A 41 -26.75 -8.26 16.68
CA LEU A 41 -26.62 -7.40 15.49
C LEU A 41 -26.23 -5.97 15.88
N ALA A 42 -25.32 -5.36 15.10
CA ALA A 42 -25.00 -3.94 15.22
C ALA A 42 -26.26 -3.08 15.03
N ALA A 43 -26.34 -1.95 15.70
CA ALA A 43 -27.50 -1.05 15.58
C ALA A 43 -27.61 -0.45 14.18
N PHE A 44 -26.50 0.07 13.65
CA PHE A 44 -26.39 0.74 12.35
C PHE A 44 -25.18 0.20 11.59
N PRO A 45 -25.16 0.26 10.24
CA PRO A 45 -23.94 0.04 9.46
C PRO A 45 -22.93 1.16 9.76
N PRO A 46 -21.63 0.91 9.60
CA PRO A 46 -20.66 1.99 9.65
C PRO A 46 -20.97 3.05 8.60
N ALA A 47 -20.65 4.31 8.88
CA ALA A 47 -20.80 5.37 7.90
C ALA A 47 -19.90 5.10 6.69
N GLU A 48 -20.37 5.40 5.48
CA GLU A 48 -19.59 5.14 4.24
C GLU A 48 -18.20 5.79 4.30
N ILE A 49 -18.12 7.00 4.86
CA ILE A 49 -16.85 7.73 5.03
C ILE A 49 -15.83 7.01 5.93
N GLU A 50 -16.26 6.08 6.77
CA GLU A 50 -15.39 5.30 7.66
C GLU A 50 -14.77 4.08 6.97
N VAL A 51 -15.34 3.64 5.84
CA VAL A 51 -14.93 2.40 5.16
C VAL A 51 -14.53 2.62 3.70
N ALA A 52 -14.86 3.76 3.11
CA ALA A 52 -14.54 4.11 1.73
C ALA A 52 -13.08 4.52 1.56
N ASP A 53 -12.56 4.40 0.32
CA ASP A 53 -11.31 5.05 -0.09
C ASP A 53 -11.52 6.56 -0.14
N LEU A 54 -10.74 7.30 0.65
CA LEU A 54 -10.88 8.74 0.82
C LEU A 54 -10.04 9.57 -0.17
N ALA A 55 -9.33 8.95 -1.14
CA ALA A 55 -8.46 9.67 -2.07
C ALA A 55 -9.25 10.68 -2.92
N GLY A 56 -10.44 10.31 -3.39
CA GLY A 56 -11.33 11.24 -4.10
C GLY A 56 -11.75 12.42 -3.24
N LEU A 57 -12.22 12.14 -2.03
CA LEU A 57 -12.62 13.18 -1.07
C LEU A 57 -11.45 14.12 -0.72
N ALA A 58 -10.27 13.57 -0.47
CA ALA A 58 -9.08 14.37 -0.16
C ALA A 58 -8.67 15.29 -1.32
N LEU A 59 -8.83 14.83 -2.58
CA LEU A 59 -8.58 15.64 -3.76
C LEU A 59 -9.60 16.78 -3.90
N GLU A 60 -10.89 16.48 -3.70
CA GLU A 60 -11.96 17.49 -3.73
C GLU A 60 -11.78 18.56 -2.65
N LEU A 61 -11.45 18.15 -1.42
CA LEU A 61 -11.15 19.10 -0.34
C LEU A 61 -9.96 20.00 -0.67
N ALA A 62 -8.91 19.45 -1.28
CA ALA A 62 -7.77 20.24 -1.70
C ALA A 62 -8.11 21.19 -2.86
N LEU A 63 -9.00 20.80 -3.76
CA LEU A 63 -9.51 21.65 -4.83
C LEU A 63 -10.37 22.79 -4.26
N TRP A 64 -11.19 22.52 -3.27
CA TRP A 64 -12.03 23.49 -2.57
C TRP A 64 -11.19 24.52 -1.79
N GLY A 65 -10.02 24.13 -1.31
CA GLY A 65 -9.10 25.01 -0.58
C GLY A 65 -9.34 25.08 0.93
N GLY A 66 -10.13 24.17 1.50
CA GLY A 66 -10.40 24.11 2.95
C GLY A 66 -10.61 22.67 3.43
N ALA A 67 -10.06 22.38 4.62
CA ALA A 67 -10.24 21.08 5.28
C ALA A 67 -11.38 21.08 6.31
N ASP A 68 -11.84 22.26 6.75
CA ASP A 68 -12.79 22.44 7.84
C ASP A 68 -14.23 22.51 7.31
N LEU A 69 -14.69 21.41 6.70
CA LEU A 69 -16.09 21.26 6.39
C LEU A 69 -16.84 20.60 7.55
N PRO A 70 -18.07 21.03 7.85
CA PRO A 70 -18.90 20.42 8.90
C PRO A 70 -19.43 19.06 8.43
N PHE A 71 -18.59 18.03 8.50
CA PHE A 71 -19.01 16.66 8.21
C PHE A 71 -19.98 16.15 9.28
N LEU A 72 -21.04 15.50 8.88
CA LEU A 72 -21.95 14.80 9.78
C LEU A 72 -21.22 13.68 10.55
N THR A 73 -20.38 12.93 9.86
CA THR A 73 -19.40 12.00 10.44
C THR A 73 -18.02 12.41 9.91
N PRO A 74 -17.08 12.83 10.76
CA PRO A 74 -15.76 13.25 10.31
C PRO A 74 -14.97 12.07 9.71
N PRO A 75 -14.21 12.31 8.63
CA PRO A 75 -13.38 11.25 8.05
C PRO A 75 -12.30 10.80 9.04
N PRO A 76 -12.01 9.48 9.14
CA PRO A 76 -10.96 8.98 10.03
C PRO A 76 -9.59 9.57 9.67
N ALA A 77 -8.90 10.14 10.67
CA ALA A 77 -7.65 10.88 10.45
C ALA A 77 -6.56 10.04 9.78
N ALA A 78 -6.44 8.75 10.15
CA ALA A 78 -5.45 7.84 9.56
C ALA A 78 -5.72 7.59 8.07
N GLN A 79 -6.97 7.31 7.69
CA GLN A 79 -7.35 7.09 6.29
C GLN A 79 -7.21 8.36 5.45
N MET A 80 -7.52 9.52 6.02
CA MET A 80 -7.32 10.80 5.35
C MET A 80 -5.83 11.11 5.15
N ALA A 81 -4.96 10.79 6.12
CA ALA A 81 -3.51 10.93 5.98
C ALA A 81 -2.96 9.99 4.89
N GLU A 82 -3.43 8.75 4.83
CA GLU A 82 -3.09 7.79 3.77
C GLU A 82 -3.53 8.29 2.38
N ALA A 83 -4.75 8.80 2.28
CA ALA A 83 -5.29 9.40 1.04
C ALA A 83 -4.43 10.59 0.56
N ARG A 84 -4.05 11.49 1.47
CA ARG A 84 -3.16 12.63 1.15
C ARG A 84 -1.77 12.17 0.72
N SER A 85 -1.18 11.19 1.42
CA SER A 85 0.12 10.60 1.05
C SER A 85 0.08 9.97 -0.33
N LEU A 86 -1.00 9.27 -0.67
CA LEU A 86 -1.22 8.75 -2.00
C LEU A 86 -1.26 9.89 -3.05
N LEU A 87 -2.05 10.94 -2.82
CA LEU A 87 -2.19 12.06 -3.74
C LEU A 87 -0.87 12.81 -3.93
N GLN A 88 -0.05 12.96 -2.88
CA GLN A 88 1.32 13.48 -2.98
C GLN A 88 2.18 12.55 -3.84
N GLY A 89 2.13 11.25 -3.61
CA GLY A 89 2.84 10.25 -4.40
C GLY A 89 2.43 10.23 -5.89
N LEU A 90 1.20 10.63 -6.21
CA LEU A 90 0.72 10.82 -7.59
C LEU A 90 1.04 12.22 -8.15
N GLY A 91 1.63 13.12 -7.37
CA GLY A 91 1.88 14.51 -7.77
C GLY A 91 0.63 15.39 -7.86
N ALA A 92 -0.51 14.92 -7.31
CA ALA A 92 -1.76 15.67 -7.27
C ALA A 92 -1.76 16.75 -6.18
N LEU A 93 -1.02 16.51 -5.09
CA LEU A 93 -0.76 17.46 -4.02
C LEU A 93 0.73 17.75 -3.91
N ASP A 94 1.10 18.95 -3.49
CA ASP A 94 2.46 19.31 -3.10
C ASP A 94 2.78 18.83 -1.67
N ASP A 95 4.02 19.03 -1.21
CA ASP A 95 4.47 18.64 0.13
C ASP A 95 3.71 19.36 1.27
N LYS A 96 3.06 20.49 0.98
CA LYS A 96 2.23 21.24 1.92
C LYS A 96 0.75 20.82 1.87
N GLY A 97 0.39 19.89 0.97
CA GLY A 97 -0.97 19.41 0.78
C GLY A 97 -1.84 20.29 -0.12
N HIS A 98 -1.28 21.29 -0.81
CA HIS A 98 -2.04 22.08 -1.77
C HIS A 98 -2.17 21.35 -3.10
N ILE A 99 -3.29 21.59 -3.78
CA ILE A 99 -3.55 20.98 -5.09
C ILE A 99 -2.60 21.56 -6.15
N THR A 100 -1.96 20.67 -6.91
CA THR A 100 -1.07 21.02 -8.03
C THR A 100 -1.88 21.25 -9.32
N GLY A 101 -1.18 21.70 -10.39
CA GLY A 101 -1.77 21.71 -11.74
C GLY A 101 -2.22 20.32 -12.20
N HIS A 102 -1.41 19.29 -11.90
CA HIS A 102 -1.77 17.90 -12.18
C HIS A 102 -3.00 17.46 -11.37
N GLY A 103 -3.05 17.79 -10.07
CA GLY A 103 -4.22 17.50 -9.22
C GLY A 103 -5.52 18.08 -9.76
N ARG A 104 -5.50 19.30 -10.33
CA ARG A 104 -6.68 19.90 -10.98
C ARG A 104 -7.12 19.12 -12.22
N VAL A 105 -6.19 18.59 -13.00
CA VAL A 105 -6.49 17.71 -14.14
C VAL A 105 -7.15 16.42 -13.63
N LEU A 106 -6.65 15.83 -12.55
CA LEU A 106 -7.25 14.62 -11.96
C LEU A 106 -8.66 14.88 -11.43
N ALA A 107 -8.88 15.99 -10.76
CA ALA A 107 -10.20 16.38 -10.23
C ALA A 107 -11.26 16.60 -11.34
N ALA A 108 -10.82 16.99 -12.53
CA ALA A 108 -11.73 17.15 -13.69
C ALA A 108 -12.12 15.82 -14.35
N LEU A 109 -11.42 14.72 -14.05
CA LEU A 109 -11.72 13.40 -14.61
C LEU A 109 -12.73 12.66 -13.73
N PRO A 110 -13.75 12.01 -14.30
CA PRO A 110 -14.75 11.24 -13.54
C PRO A 110 -14.20 9.85 -13.15
N LEU A 111 -13.03 9.83 -12.53
CA LEU A 111 -12.28 8.64 -12.17
C LEU A 111 -11.68 8.76 -10.77
N HIS A 112 -11.44 7.62 -10.15
CA HIS A 112 -10.59 7.58 -8.98
C HIS A 112 -9.21 8.21 -9.28
N PRO A 113 -8.59 9.00 -8.38
CA PRO A 113 -7.34 9.71 -8.64
C PRO A 113 -6.21 8.85 -9.20
N ARG A 114 -6.09 7.59 -8.79
CA ARG A 114 -5.11 6.61 -9.34
C ARG A 114 -5.28 6.39 -10.83
N LEU A 115 -6.54 6.15 -11.25
CA LEU A 115 -6.86 5.89 -12.65
C LEU A 115 -6.81 7.18 -13.48
N GLY A 116 -7.21 8.29 -12.87
CA GLY A 116 -7.06 9.63 -13.44
C GLY A 116 -5.58 9.95 -13.72
N HIS A 117 -4.67 9.64 -12.77
CA HIS A 117 -3.22 9.83 -12.96
C HIS A 117 -2.70 9.02 -14.15
N MET A 118 -3.01 7.73 -14.20
CA MET A 118 -2.64 6.87 -15.33
C MET A 118 -3.13 7.43 -16.67
N LEU A 119 -4.41 7.82 -16.72
CA LEU A 119 -5.01 8.39 -17.93
C LEU A 119 -4.38 9.74 -18.32
N ALA A 120 -4.06 10.60 -17.34
CA ALA A 120 -3.43 11.89 -17.59
C ALA A 120 -1.98 11.76 -18.11
N VAL A 121 -1.25 10.73 -17.66
CA VAL A 121 0.15 10.51 -18.05
C VAL A 121 0.25 9.75 -19.39
N ALA A 122 -0.50 8.67 -19.55
CA ALA A 122 -0.45 7.80 -20.73
C ALA A 122 -1.41 8.27 -21.86
N GLY A 123 -2.35 9.15 -21.56
CA GLY A 123 -3.32 9.63 -22.54
C GLY A 123 -4.38 8.61 -22.91
N PRO A 124 -5.02 8.74 -24.09
CA PRO A 124 -6.14 7.88 -24.55
C PRO A 124 -5.81 6.38 -24.59
N GLU A 125 -4.53 6.00 -24.71
CA GLU A 125 -4.09 4.60 -24.75
C GLU A 125 -4.44 3.85 -23.45
N ALA A 126 -4.48 4.55 -22.31
CA ALA A 126 -4.85 3.97 -21.02
C ALA A 126 -6.36 3.84 -20.78
N ALA A 127 -7.20 4.35 -21.67
CA ALA A 127 -8.65 4.45 -21.44
C ALA A 127 -9.33 3.08 -21.25
N VAL A 128 -8.92 2.06 -22.01
CA VAL A 128 -9.47 0.71 -21.85
C VAL A 128 -9.09 0.10 -20.51
N LEU A 129 -7.84 0.28 -20.09
CA LEU A 129 -7.37 -0.19 -18.78
C LEU A 129 -8.06 0.58 -17.64
N ALA A 130 -8.23 1.89 -17.76
CA ALA A 130 -8.94 2.70 -16.77
C ALA A 130 -10.39 2.27 -16.61
N ALA A 131 -11.10 2.04 -17.72
CA ALA A 131 -12.47 1.55 -17.70
C ALA A 131 -12.58 0.14 -17.09
N LEU A 132 -11.66 -0.76 -17.42
CA LEU A 132 -11.60 -2.10 -16.83
C LEU A 132 -11.41 -2.04 -15.31
N LEU A 133 -10.45 -1.25 -14.85
CA LEU A 133 -10.14 -1.16 -13.40
C LEU A 133 -11.22 -0.45 -12.59
N ALA A 134 -12.06 0.37 -13.22
CA ALA A 134 -13.21 1.01 -12.59
C ALA A 134 -14.47 0.14 -12.56
N GLU A 135 -14.62 -0.84 -13.46
CA GLU A 135 -15.79 -1.72 -13.58
C GLU A 135 -15.57 -3.05 -12.83
N ARG A 136 -16.59 -3.88 -12.77
CA ARG A 136 -16.49 -5.26 -12.26
C ARG A 136 -15.63 -6.11 -13.19
N ASP A 137 -15.04 -7.18 -12.63
CA ASP A 137 -14.26 -8.14 -13.44
C ASP A 137 -15.14 -8.78 -14.53
N PRO A 138 -14.76 -8.67 -15.80
CA PRO A 138 -15.48 -9.31 -16.90
C PRO A 138 -15.33 -10.84 -16.95
N LEU A 139 -14.34 -11.39 -16.22
CA LEU A 139 -14.04 -12.83 -16.18
C LEU A 139 -14.30 -13.39 -14.78
N ARG A 140 -15.04 -14.50 -14.69
CA ARG A 140 -15.25 -15.20 -13.43
C ARG A 140 -14.24 -16.34 -13.28
N GLY A 141 -13.52 -16.35 -12.17
CA GLY A 141 -12.61 -17.45 -11.82
C GLY A 141 -11.33 -17.57 -12.67
N ALA A 142 -10.99 -16.55 -13.45
CA ALA A 142 -9.86 -16.59 -14.40
C ALA A 142 -8.47 -16.34 -13.76
N GLY A 143 -8.35 -16.47 -12.43
CA GLY A 143 -7.08 -16.17 -11.74
C GLY A 143 -6.72 -14.68 -11.75
N PRO A 144 -5.52 -14.31 -11.28
CA PRO A 144 -5.17 -12.90 -11.04
C PRO A 144 -4.61 -12.15 -12.26
N ASP A 145 -4.36 -12.81 -13.39
CA ASP A 145 -3.68 -12.18 -14.53
C ASP A 145 -4.55 -11.13 -15.24
N LEU A 146 -4.10 -9.87 -15.19
CA LEU A 146 -4.76 -8.73 -15.83
C LEU A 146 -4.77 -8.83 -17.37
N THR A 147 -3.78 -9.49 -17.95
CA THR A 147 -3.70 -9.68 -19.42
C THR A 147 -4.89 -10.46 -19.96
N LEU A 148 -5.39 -11.44 -19.21
CA LEU A 148 -6.58 -12.21 -19.61
C LEU A 148 -7.83 -11.32 -19.74
N ARG A 149 -7.97 -10.32 -18.86
CA ARG A 149 -9.08 -9.36 -18.90
C ARG A 149 -8.99 -8.47 -20.13
N MET A 150 -7.80 -7.97 -20.43
CA MET A 150 -7.57 -7.18 -21.65
C MET A 150 -7.87 -7.98 -22.92
N LEU A 151 -7.47 -9.26 -22.96
CA LEU A 151 -7.81 -10.15 -24.07
C LEU A 151 -9.33 -10.38 -24.17
N ALA A 152 -10.02 -10.59 -23.04
CA ALA A 152 -11.47 -10.78 -23.03
C ALA A 152 -12.24 -9.53 -23.48
N ILE A 153 -11.73 -8.34 -23.24
CA ILE A 153 -12.32 -7.10 -23.75
C ILE A 153 -12.13 -7.01 -25.28
N ALA A 154 -10.93 -7.36 -25.77
CA ALA A 154 -10.63 -7.32 -27.19
C ALA A 154 -11.40 -8.41 -27.97
N ARG A 155 -11.42 -9.63 -27.44
CA ARG A 155 -12.04 -10.82 -28.05
C ARG A 155 -12.82 -11.60 -26.99
N PRO A 156 -14.08 -11.26 -26.72
CA PRO A 156 -14.88 -11.92 -25.69
C PRO A 156 -15.10 -13.40 -26.00
N GLY A 157 -14.60 -14.28 -25.11
CA GLY A 157 -14.87 -15.70 -25.11
C GLY A 157 -16.21 -16.05 -24.41
N PRO A 158 -16.57 -17.34 -24.33
CA PRO A 158 -17.81 -17.78 -23.66
C PRO A 158 -17.81 -17.52 -22.14
N GLU A 159 -16.62 -17.43 -21.53
CA GLU A 159 -16.43 -17.15 -20.09
C GLU A 159 -16.57 -15.68 -19.74
N ALA A 160 -16.57 -14.78 -20.74
CA ALA A 160 -16.66 -13.34 -20.51
C ALA A 160 -18.12 -12.89 -20.36
N ASP A 161 -18.38 -12.09 -19.33
CA ASP A 161 -19.66 -11.38 -19.17
C ASP A 161 -19.74 -10.26 -20.24
N ARG A 162 -20.49 -10.54 -21.30
CA ARG A 162 -20.64 -9.61 -22.45
C ARG A 162 -21.18 -8.26 -22.02
N GLY A 163 -22.14 -8.23 -21.09
CA GLY A 163 -22.72 -6.97 -20.61
C GLY A 163 -21.68 -6.11 -19.88
N VAL A 164 -20.76 -6.73 -19.13
CA VAL A 164 -19.64 -6.03 -18.49
C VAL A 164 -18.65 -5.53 -19.55
N VAL A 165 -18.29 -6.36 -20.50
CA VAL A 165 -17.38 -6.00 -21.61
C VAL A 165 -17.92 -4.81 -22.40
N ASP A 166 -19.22 -4.79 -22.72
CA ASP A 166 -19.83 -3.71 -23.47
C ASP A 166 -19.82 -2.39 -22.68
N ARG A 167 -20.10 -2.42 -21.37
CA ARG A 167 -19.97 -1.23 -20.50
C ARG A 167 -18.54 -0.71 -20.47
N ILE A 168 -17.54 -1.61 -20.33
CA ILE A 168 -16.13 -1.23 -20.35
C ILE A 168 -15.78 -0.54 -21.68
N LYS A 169 -16.23 -1.06 -22.81
CA LYS A 169 -15.96 -0.47 -24.14
C LYS A 169 -16.60 0.90 -24.31
N VAL A 170 -17.83 1.07 -23.83
CA VAL A 170 -18.53 2.37 -23.86
C VAL A 170 -17.79 3.37 -22.99
N GLU A 171 -17.44 2.98 -21.77
CA GLU A 171 -16.72 3.84 -20.84
C GLU A 171 -15.32 4.19 -21.35
N ALA A 172 -14.60 3.23 -21.92
CA ALA A 172 -13.29 3.47 -22.53
C ALA A 172 -13.34 4.53 -23.64
N LYS A 173 -14.38 4.52 -24.49
CA LYS A 173 -14.58 5.58 -25.50
C LYS A 173 -14.79 6.95 -24.88
N ARG A 174 -15.60 7.01 -23.80
CA ARG A 174 -15.86 8.25 -23.06
C ARG A 174 -14.58 8.80 -22.41
N LEU A 175 -13.82 7.93 -21.78
CA LEU A 175 -12.55 8.28 -21.13
C LEU A 175 -11.50 8.70 -22.15
N ALA A 176 -11.39 8.00 -23.29
CA ALA A 176 -10.47 8.39 -24.35
C ALA A 176 -10.76 9.79 -24.92
N ALA A 177 -12.03 10.15 -25.05
CA ALA A 177 -12.46 11.48 -25.50
C ALA A 177 -12.18 12.58 -24.46
N ALA A 178 -12.24 12.24 -23.17
CA ALA A 178 -11.97 13.15 -22.05
C ALA A 178 -10.49 13.23 -21.66
N ALA A 179 -9.68 12.26 -22.12
CA ALA A 179 -8.29 12.17 -21.74
C ALA A 179 -7.47 13.36 -22.24
N PRO A 180 -6.62 13.98 -21.41
CA PRO A 180 -5.64 14.94 -21.89
C PRO A 180 -4.62 14.25 -22.81
N LYS A 181 -3.90 15.02 -23.61
CA LYS A 181 -2.77 14.48 -24.37
C LYS A 181 -1.73 13.95 -23.37
N GLY A 182 -1.47 12.64 -23.40
CA GLY A 182 -0.45 12.03 -22.56
C GLY A 182 0.94 12.54 -22.90
N ASN A 183 1.81 12.56 -21.91
CA ASN A 183 3.22 12.94 -22.07
C ASN A 183 4.15 11.71 -22.20
N ARG A 184 3.63 10.51 -22.03
CA ARG A 184 4.31 9.23 -22.24
C ARG A 184 3.46 8.34 -23.14
N LEU A 185 3.95 8.03 -24.32
CA LEU A 185 3.26 7.19 -25.31
C LEU A 185 3.93 5.83 -25.40
N GLY A 186 3.17 4.82 -25.85
CA GLY A 186 3.67 3.47 -26.07
C GLY A 186 4.01 2.70 -24.79
N LEU A 187 3.39 3.06 -23.65
CA LEU A 187 3.58 2.35 -22.39
C LEU A 187 2.96 0.95 -22.45
N SER A 188 3.65 -0.03 -21.88
CA SER A 188 3.11 -1.40 -21.71
C SER A 188 1.91 -1.39 -20.74
N LEU A 189 1.12 -2.48 -20.75
CA LEU A 189 0.04 -2.70 -19.79
C LEU A 189 0.56 -2.61 -18.33
N ALA A 190 1.76 -3.15 -18.09
CA ALA A 190 2.37 -3.16 -16.78
C ALA A 190 2.82 -1.76 -16.32
N GLU A 191 3.40 -0.97 -17.24
CA GLU A 191 3.77 0.41 -16.96
C GLU A 191 2.53 1.28 -16.67
N MET A 192 1.47 1.15 -17.46
CA MET A 192 0.21 1.84 -17.19
C MET A 192 -0.38 1.45 -15.82
N ALA A 193 -0.38 0.15 -15.48
CA ALA A 193 -0.81 -0.29 -14.15
C ALA A 193 0.08 0.27 -13.03
N ALA A 194 1.40 0.37 -13.24
CA ALA A 194 2.34 0.94 -12.26
C ALA A 194 2.13 2.45 -12.05
N LEU A 195 1.70 3.19 -13.07
CA LEU A 195 1.26 4.58 -12.91
C LEU A 195 0.05 4.70 -11.97
N ALA A 196 -0.95 3.82 -12.13
CA ALA A 196 -2.14 3.84 -11.27
C ALA A 196 -1.83 3.37 -9.84
N TYR A 197 -0.92 2.43 -9.68
CA TYR A 197 -0.62 1.78 -8.40
C TYR A 197 0.88 1.79 -8.06
N PRO A 198 1.51 2.97 -7.95
CA PRO A 198 2.96 3.07 -7.71
C PRO A 198 3.38 2.52 -6.34
N ASP A 199 2.46 2.46 -5.37
CA ASP A 199 2.62 1.88 -4.04
C ASP A 199 2.42 0.34 -4.02
N ARG A 200 1.98 -0.26 -5.13
CA ARG A 200 1.66 -1.69 -5.26
C ARG A 200 2.55 -2.43 -6.27
N ILE A 201 3.68 -1.84 -6.63
CA ILE A 201 4.73 -2.56 -7.35
C ILE A 201 5.36 -3.54 -6.37
N GLY A 202 5.34 -4.82 -6.69
CA GLY A 202 5.80 -5.90 -5.83
C GLY A 202 7.12 -6.49 -6.30
N LEU A 203 8.08 -6.67 -5.38
CA LEU A 203 9.30 -7.44 -5.59
C LEU A 203 9.19 -8.76 -4.83
N ARG A 204 9.41 -9.89 -5.51
CA ARG A 204 9.32 -11.23 -4.94
C ARG A 204 10.33 -11.43 -3.82
N ARG A 205 9.86 -11.94 -2.68
CA ARG A 205 10.73 -12.36 -1.57
C ARG A 205 11.50 -13.63 -1.93
N LYS A 206 12.68 -13.79 -1.36
CA LYS A 206 13.43 -15.05 -1.44
C LYS A 206 12.62 -16.18 -0.78
N GLY A 207 12.61 -17.36 -1.40
CA GLY A 207 11.88 -18.54 -0.93
C GLY A 207 10.93 -19.10 -1.99
N GLU A 208 10.31 -20.25 -1.67
CA GLU A 208 9.45 -20.97 -2.63
C GLU A 208 8.05 -20.34 -2.74
N ALA A 209 7.52 -19.84 -1.64
CA ALA A 209 6.19 -19.26 -1.61
C ALA A 209 6.09 -18.00 -2.50
N PRO A 210 5.00 -17.84 -3.28
CA PRO A 210 4.79 -16.67 -4.14
C PRO A 210 4.35 -15.47 -3.30
N ARG A 211 5.32 -14.82 -2.69
CA ARG A 211 5.17 -13.65 -1.81
C ARG A 211 6.00 -12.48 -2.31
N TRP A 212 5.44 -11.29 -2.21
CA TRP A 212 6.07 -10.02 -2.61
C TRP A 212 6.06 -9.03 -1.45
N VAL A 213 7.05 -8.15 -1.44
CA VAL A 213 6.98 -6.86 -0.73
C VAL A 213 6.49 -5.85 -1.74
N LEU A 214 5.49 -5.07 -1.39
CA LEU A 214 5.02 -3.96 -2.21
C LEU A 214 5.82 -2.69 -1.92
N SER A 215 5.94 -1.81 -2.89
CA SER A 215 6.66 -0.53 -2.76
C SER A 215 6.12 0.36 -1.64
N GLY A 216 4.84 0.24 -1.30
CA GLY A 216 4.22 0.87 -0.12
C GLY A 216 4.50 0.16 1.22
N GLY A 217 5.32 -0.91 1.26
CA GLY A 217 5.72 -1.63 2.48
C GLY A 217 4.83 -2.82 2.86
N LYS A 218 3.65 -2.96 2.28
CA LYS A 218 2.74 -4.07 2.56
C LYS A 218 3.23 -5.39 1.94
N GLY A 219 2.94 -6.51 2.58
CA GLY A 219 3.14 -7.84 2.00
C GLY A 219 1.99 -8.22 1.05
N ALA A 220 2.31 -8.99 0.01
CA ALA A 220 1.32 -9.58 -0.88
C ALA A 220 1.63 -11.05 -1.14
N VAL A 221 0.58 -11.87 -1.28
CA VAL A 221 0.68 -13.32 -1.48
C VAL A 221 -0.26 -13.76 -2.61
N MET A 222 0.12 -14.80 -3.32
CA MET A 222 -0.69 -15.43 -4.36
C MET A 222 -0.68 -16.95 -4.16
N ALA A 223 -1.72 -17.63 -4.62
CA ALA A 223 -1.72 -19.08 -4.62
C ALA A 223 -0.61 -19.64 -5.52
N PRO A 224 0.11 -20.69 -5.11
CA PRO A 224 1.09 -21.33 -5.96
C PRO A 224 0.44 -21.97 -7.20
N GLY A 225 1.22 -22.12 -8.27
CA GLY A 225 0.75 -22.72 -9.54
C GLY A 225 0.00 -21.79 -10.48
N LEU A 226 -0.28 -20.55 -10.10
CA LEU A 226 -0.84 -19.55 -10.98
C LEU A 226 0.25 -18.98 -11.92
N ALA A 227 -0.14 -18.53 -13.12
CA ALA A 227 0.80 -18.04 -14.13
C ALA A 227 1.76 -16.95 -13.62
N LEU A 228 1.28 -16.04 -12.76
CA LEU A 228 2.06 -14.97 -12.18
C LEU A 228 2.84 -15.37 -10.91
N SER A 229 2.63 -16.59 -10.37
CA SER A 229 3.26 -17.01 -9.10
C SER A 229 4.79 -17.10 -9.18
N GLY A 230 5.35 -17.24 -10.39
CA GLY A 230 6.79 -17.22 -10.66
C GLY A 230 7.39 -15.84 -10.96
N ALA A 231 6.57 -14.80 -11.14
CA ALA A 231 7.04 -13.49 -11.55
C ALA A 231 7.93 -12.83 -10.49
N ARG A 232 9.08 -12.30 -10.92
CA ARG A 232 10.01 -11.57 -10.03
C ARG A 232 9.37 -10.27 -9.53
N MET A 233 8.73 -9.54 -10.43
CA MET A 233 8.01 -8.31 -10.09
C MET A 233 6.60 -8.32 -10.67
N ILE A 234 5.68 -7.74 -9.93
CA ILE A 234 4.27 -7.59 -10.32
C ILE A 234 3.79 -6.18 -9.98
N VAL A 235 2.71 -5.76 -10.65
CA VAL A 235 1.89 -4.64 -10.19
C VAL A 235 0.55 -5.20 -9.76
N ALA A 236 0.23 -5.10 -8.47
CA ALA A 236 -1.05 -5.56 -7.93
C ALA A 236 -2.12 -4.49 -8.09
N THR A 237 -3.10 -4.72 -8.96
CA THR A 237 -4.20 -3.77 -9.20
C THR A 237 -5.39 -4.01 -8.26
N ASP A 238 -5.54 -5.25 -7.74
CA ASP A 238 -6.56 -5.58 -6.75
C ASP A 238 -6.00 -6.51 -5.66
N LEU A 239 -6.30 -6.18 -4.40
CA LEU A 239 -5.86 -6.85 -3.17
C LEU A 239 -7.08 -7.08 -2.27
N ASP A 240 -7.06 -8.12 -1.41
CA ASP A 240 -8.18 -8.44 -0.53
C ASP A 240 -8.32 -7.56 0.72
N GLY A 241 -7.39 -6.67 0.96
CA GLY A 241 -7.45 -5.72 2.06
C GLY A 241 -6.90 -6.24 3.40
N ASP A 242 -6.35 -7.48 3.48
CA ASP A 242 -5.67 -7.92 4.71
C ASP A 242 -4.57 -6.93 5.13
N ALA A 243 -4.48 -6.65 6.43
CA ALA A 243 -3.61 -5.61 6.96
C ALA A 243 -2.13 -5.99 6.92
N ARG A 244 -1.80 -7.28 7.05
CA ARG A 244 -0.42 -7.78 7.13
C ARG A 244 0.10 -8.31 5.79
N GLU A 245 -0.65 -9.21 5.17
CA GLU A 245 -0.26 -9.85 3.91
C GLU A 245 -1.51 -10.02 3.04
N ALA A 246 -1.68 -9.14 2.07
CA ALA A 246 -2.87 -9.12 1.23
C ALA A 246 -2.81 -10.18 0.12
N THR A 247 -3.91 -10.87 -0.14
CA THR A 247 -4.02 -11.77 -1.28
C THR A 247 -4.16 -10.97 -2.58
N VAL A 248 -3.32 -11.28 -3.55
CA VAL A 248 -3.37 -10.68 -4.89
C VAL A 248 -4.55 -11.27 -5.65
N ARG A 249 -5.53 -10.44 -5.95
CA ARG A 249 -6.71 -10.82 -6.76
C ARG A 249 -6.53 -10.49 -8.22
N GLN A 250 -5.79 -9.40 -8.50
CA GLN A 250 -5.46 -9.03 -9.86
C GLN A 250 -4.08 -8.37 -9.89
N ALA A 251 -3.28 -8.75 -10.88
CA ALA A 251 -1.94 -8.22 -11.09
C ALA A 251 -1.51 -8.39 -12.55
N VAL A 252 -0.43 -7.74 -12.89
CA VAL A 252 0.33 -7.93 -14.13
C VAL A 252 1.82 -8.05 -13.79
N ALA A 253 2.55 -8.89 -14.52
CA ALA A 253 4.01 -8.95 -14.39
C ALA A 253 4.63 -7.68 -14.97
N ILE A 254 5.66 -7.17 -14.30
CA ILE A 254 6.44 -6.01 -14.74
C ILE A 254 7.93 -6.34 -14.67
N THR A 255 8.72 -5.80 -15.57
CA THR A 255 10.17 -5.94 -15.56
C THR A 255 10.82 -4.86 -14.70
N GLU A 256 12.00 -5.14 -14.16
CA GLU A 256 12.78 -4.14 -13.42
C GLU A 256 13.18 -2.96 -14.32
N ALA A 257 13.43 -3.20 -15.61
CA ALA A 257 13.74 -2.16 -16.58
C ALA A 257 12.57 -1.17 -16.76
N GLU A 258 11.34 -1.67 -16.89
CA GLU A 258 10.13 -0.83 -16.95
C GLU A 258 9.95 -0.01 -15.66
N VAL A 259 10.14 -0.64 -14.49
CA VAL A 259 10.05 0.07 -13.20
C VAL A 259 11.10 1.18 -13.11
N ARG A 260 12.35 0.90 -13.51
CA ARG A 260 13.44 1.89 -13.52
C ARG A 260 13.18 3.04 -14.49
N GLY A 261 12.67 2.74 -15.69
CA GLY A 261 12.31 3.76 -16.68
C GLY A 261 11.16 4.65 -16.22
N LEU A 262 10.17 4.08 -15.51
CA LEU A 262 8.98 4.80 -15.08
C LEU A 262 9.22 5.65 -13.82
N HIS A 263 10.00 5.15 -12.87
CA HIS A 263 10.19 5.73 -11.54
C HIS A 263 11.64 6.11 -11.22
N ALA A 264 12.45 6.43 -12.25
CA ALA A 264 13.85 6.79 -12.08
C ALA A 264 14.07 7.94 -11.06
N ASP A 265 13.16 8.92 -11.05
CA ASP A 265 13.15 10.06 -10.14
C ASP A 265 12.84 9.69 -8.67
N ARG A 266 12.25 8.52 -8.43
CA ARG A 266 11.85 8.03 -7.10
C ARG A 266 12.80 6.97 -6.55
N ILE A 267 13.66 6.40 -7.39
CA ILE A 267 14.67 5.43 -6.96
C ILE A 267 15.82 6.19 -6.29
N ARG A 268 16.16 5.80 -5.07
CA ARG A 268 17.19 6.44 -4.24
C ARG A 268 18.14 5.42 -3.66
N TRP A 269 19.42 5.80 -3.59
CA TRP A 269 20.40 5.11 -2.78
C TRP A 269 20.29 5.58 -1.33
N VAL A 270 20.11 4.63 -0.41
CA VAL A 270 19.99 4.86 1.03
C VAL A 270 21.11 4.12 1.73
N GLU A 271 21.84 4.83 2.56
CA GLU A 271 22.88 4.27 3.43
C GLU A 271 22.24 3.81 4.73
N VAL A 272 22.43 2.53 5.08
CA VAL A 272 21.87 1.88 6.25
C VAL A 272 22.99 1.31 7.08
N CYS A 273 23.13 1.79 8.30
CA CYS A 273 24.06 1.23 9.28
C CYS A 273 23.27 0.89 10.55
N GLU A 274 23.07 -0.38 10.82
CA GLU A 274 22.20 -0.84 11.90
C GLU A 274 22.74 -2.11 12.55
N TRP A 275 22.32 -2.38 13.79
CA TRP A 275 22.62 -3.63 14.47
C TRP A 275 21.71 -4.75 13.95
N SER A 276 22.28 -5.74 13.30
CA SER A 276 21.54 -6.94 12.89
C SER A 276 21.35 -7.89 14.10
N LYS A 277 20.12 -7.94 14.61
CA LYS A 277 19.76 -8.89 15.68
C LYS A 277 19.95 -10.34 15.26
N ARG A 278 19.76 -10.63 13.98
CA ARG A 278 19.92 -11.97 13.43
C ARG A 278 21.38 -12.41 13.37
N ASP A 279 22.26 -11.52 12.92
CA ASP A 279 23.64 -11.85 12.64
C ASP A 279 24.57 -11.46 13.81
N GLY A 280 24.07 -10.76 14.83
CA GLY A 280 24.79 -10.32 16.01
C GLY A 280 25.96 -9.37 15.70
N LYS A 281 25.82 -8.55 14.65
CA LYS A 281 26.86 -7.62 14.21
C LYS A 281 26.29 -6.37 13.57
N VAL A 282 27.08 -5.32 13.47
CA VAL A 282 26.76 -4.14 12.68
C VAL A 282 26.71 -4.49 11.21
N MET A 283 25.64 -4.08 10.55
CA MET A 283 25.43 -4.21 9.11
C MET A 283 25.47 -2.83 8.49
N ALA A 284 26.47 -2.57 7.65
CA ALA A 284 26.59 -1.35 6.87
C ALA A 284 26.32 -1.67 5.40
N ARG A 285 25.25 -1.12 4.84
CA ARG A 285 24.77 -1.42 3.51
C ARG A 285 24.37 -0.13 2.79
N ARG A 286 24.62 -0.09 1.49
CA ARG A 286 24.09 0.94 0.60
C ARG A 286 23.05 0.27 -0.30
N GLN A 287 21.81 0.70 -0.17
CA GLN A 287 20.66 0.06 -0.77
C GLN A 287 19.98 0.98 -1.76
N GLU A 288 19.76 0.48 -2.97
CA GLU A 288 18.95 1.17 -3.96
C GLU A 288 17.48 0.81 -3.72
N ARG A 289 16.67 1.79 -3.43
CA ARG A 289 15.28 1.59 -3.00
C ARG A 289 14.28 2.36 -3.86
N LEU A 290 13.13 1.70 -4.10
CA LEU A 290 11.90 2.33 -4.54
C LEU A 290 10.85 2.11 -3.43
N GLY A 291 10.65 3.12 -2.58
CA GLY A 291 9.87 2.93 -1.36
C GLY A 291 10.44 1.81 -0.50
N ALA A 292 9.64 0.79 -0.20
CA ALA A 292 10.08 -0.39 0.57
C ALA A 292 10.80 -1.45 -0.27
N LEU A 293 10.84 -1.33 -1.60
CA LEU A 293 11.54 -2.28 -2.45
C LEU A 293 13.04 -2.03 -2.42
N MET A 294 13.82 -3.06 -2.19
CA MET A 294 15.26 -3.07 -2.30
C MET A 294 15.65 -3.65 -3.66
N LEU A 295 16.02 -2.79 -4.62
CA LEU A 295 16.36 -3.17 -5.99
C LEU A 295 17.80 -3.68 -6.07
N ASP A 296 18.73 -3.03 -5.35
CA ASP A 296 20.13 -3.42 -5.22
C ASP A 296 20.59 -3.24 -3.77
N ASP A 297 21.58 -4.03 -3.34
CA ASP A 297 22.09 -4.04 -1.98
C ASP A 297 23.59 -4.35 -1.99
N ARG A 298 24.40 -3.34 -1.64
CA ARG A 298 25.87 -3.39 -1.70
C ARG A 298 26.46 -3.16 -0.32
N HIS A 299 27.68 -3.68 -0.14
CA HIS A 299 28.49 -3.31 1.01
C HIS A 299 28.76 -1.80 0.99
N TRP A 300 28.79 -1.20 2.16
CA TRP A 300 29.12 0.20 2.35
C TRP A 300 30.12 0.35 3.48
N ASP A 301 31.21 1.05 3.22
CA ASP A 301 32.20 1.40 4.24
C ASP A 301 31.65 2.59 5.02
N ALA A 302 30.86 2.28 6.04
CA ALA A 302 30.21 3.30 6.85
C ALA A 302 31.24 4.10 7.67
N PRO A 303 31.02 5.41 7.89
CA PRO A 303 31.82 6.21 8.81
C PRO A 303 31.85 5.61 10.22
N THR A 304 32.98 5.78 10.91
CA THR A 304 33.21 5.19 12.24
C THR A 304 32.13 5.57 13.24
N ASP A 305 31.64 6.81 13.20
CA ASP A 305 30.56 7.29 14.07
C ASP A 305 29.22 6.58 13.80
N ALA A 306 28.91 6.25 12.55
CA ALA A 306 27.71 5.49 12.20
C ALA A 306 27.82 4.04 12.70
N VAL A 307 29.01 3.42 12.56
CA VAL A 307 29.28 2.08 13.07
C VAL A 307 29.19 2.05 14.59
N ALA A 308 29.77 3.05 15.28
CA ALA A 308 29.72 3.16 16.73
C ALA A 308 28.27 3.31 17.24
N ARG A 309 27.46 4.15 16.60
CA ARG A 309 26.03 4.29 16.95
C ARG A 309 25.26 2.98 16.79
N ALA A 310 25.47 2.27 15.67
CA ALA A 310 24.82 0.98 15.45
C ALA A 310 25.31 -0.10 16.43
N ALA A 311 26.62 -0.11 16.76
CA ALA A 311 27.18 -1.00 17.78
C ALA A 311 26.59 -0.72 19.16
N LEU A 312 26.41 0.55 19.53
CA LEU A 312 25.79 0.96 20.77
C LEU A 312 24.36 0.42 20.92
N GLU A 313 23.57 0.42 19.86
CA GLU A 313 22.24 -0.23 19.87
C GLU A 313 22.36 -1.73 20.18
N GLY A 314 23.36 -2.40 19.58
CA GLY A 314 23.64 -3.80 19.87
C GLY A 314 24.02 -4.04 21.34
N VAL A 315 24.87 -3.19 21.89
CA VAL A 315 25.28 -3.26 23.29
C VAL A 315 24.10 -2.98 24.23
N ARG A 316 23.24 -2.02 23.91
CA ARG A 316 22.01 -1.74 24.69
C ARG A 316 21.04 -2.93 24.68
N LEU A 317 20.98 -3.68 23.59
CA LEU A 317 20.11 -4.86 23.47
C LEU A 317 20.68 -6.13 24.14
N LEU A 318 21.98 -6.35 24.03
CA LEU A 318 22.63 -7.59 24.49
C LEU A 318 23.27 -7.44 25.87
N GLY A 319 23.47 -6.22 26.35
CA GLY A 319 24.30 -5.88 27.49
C GLY A 319 25.79 -5.81 27.12
N LEU A 320 26.62 -5.37 28.06
CA LEU A 320 28.07 -5.23 27.88
C LEU A 320 28.74 -6.61 27.75
N PRO A 321 29.56 -6.86 26.70
CA PRO A 321 30.24 -8.13 26.51
C PRO A 321 31.47 -8.23 27.44
N TRP A 322 31.27 -8.75 28.64
CA TRP A 322 32.32 -8.88 29.63
C TRP A 322 33.28 -10.07 29.32
N SER A 323 34.48 -9.78 28.85
CA SER A 323 35.56 -10.78 28.83
C SER A 323 36.02 -11.14 30.24
N PRO A 324 36.69 -12.30 30.46
CA PRO A 324 37.25 -12.63 31.77
C PRO A 324 38.27 -11.59 32.29
N ALA A 325 39.04 -10.97 31.39
CA ALA A 325 39.96 -9.90 31.74
C ALA A 325 39.25 -8.63 32.16
N ALA A 326 38.23 -8.23 31.41
CA ALA A 326 37.42 -7.04 31.71
C ALA A 326 36.68 -7.20 33.06
N ARG A 327 36.12 -8.39 33.36
CA ARG A 327 35.49 -8.67 34.66
C ARG A 327 36.48 -8.53 35.81
N ARG A 328 37.71 -9.03 35.66
CA ARG A 328 38.77 -8.87 36.66
C ARG A 328 39.17 -7.42 36.87
N LEU A 329 39.33 -6.67 35.78
CA LEU A 329 39.63 -5.23 35.89
C LEU A 329 38.52 -4.47 36.60
N ARG A 330 37.24 -4.75 36.22
CA ARG A 330 36.08 -4.17 36.88
C ARG A 330 36.02 -4.45 38.39
N ALA A 331 36.31 -5.72 38.78
CA ALA A 331 36.37 -6.10 40.18
C ALA A 331 37.45 -5.32 40.95
N ARG A 332 38.63 -5.14 40.34
CA ARG A 332 39.72 -4.32 40.92
C ARG A 332 39.34 -2.86 41.01
N ALA A 333 38.72 -2.30 39.99
CA ALA A 333 38.24 -0.92 39.98
C ALA A 333 37.21 -0.68 41.08
N ARG A 334 36.30 -1.64 41.32
CA ARG A 334 35.31 -1.59 42.40
C ARG A 334 35.98 -1.56 43.79
N LEU A 335 37.08 -2.32 43.99
CA LEU A 335 37.82 -2.34 45.26
C LEU A 335 38.65 -1.08 45.47
N ALA A 336 39.16 -0.47 44.42
CA ALA A 336 39.99 0.73 44.46
C ALA A 336 39.19 2.04 44.45
N ARG A 337 37.88 1.99 44.56
CA ARG A 337 36.98 3.11 44.41
C ARG A 337 37.30 4.22 45.44
N GLY A 338 37.73 5.41 44.97
CA GLY A 338 37.91 6.64 45.70
C GLY A 338 37.08 7.77 45.13
N GLU A 339 37.05 8.93 45.82
CA GLU A 339 36.36 10.13 45.30
C GLU A 339 36.90 10.51 43.90
N GLY A 340 36.03 10.71 42.91
CA GLY A 340 36.41 11.09 41.54
C GLY A 340 36.63 9.92 40.55
N TRP A 341 36.49 8.67 40.98
CA TRP A 341 36.54 7.55 40.05
C TRP A 341 35.19 7.42 39.27
N PRO A 342 35.27 7.14 37.93
CA PRO A 342 34.09 6.91 37.14
C PRO A 342 33.32 5.69 37.63
N GLY A 343 32.01 5.67 37.44
CA GLY A 343 31.16 4.53 37.70
C GLY A 343 31.55 3.36 36.77
N VAL A 344 31.63 2.14 37.32
CA VAL A 344 31.99 0.92 36.57
C VAL A 344 30.86 -0.11 36.50
N GLU A 345 29.68 0.30 36.94
CA GLU A 345 28.49 -0.52 36.79
C GLU A 345 27.97 -0.47 35.35
N ASP A 346 27.21 -1.50 34.95
CA ASP A 346 26.72 -1.58 33.58
C ASP A 346 25.90 -0.33 33.21
N ALA A 347 25.13 0.19 34.15
CA ALA A 347 24.34 1.42 33.96
C ALA A 347 25.23 2.65 33.70
N ASP A 348 26.30 2.80 34.50
CA ASP A 348 27.23 3.92 34.36
C ASP A 348 27.98 3.87 33.02
N LEU A 349 28.46 2.67 32.66
CA LEU A 349 29.18 2.45 31.40
C LEU A 349 28.28 2.62 30.18
N LEU A 350 27.02 2.18 30.25
CA LEU A 350 26.05 2.37 29.16
C LEU A 350 25.64 3.85 29.02
N ALA A 351 25.60 4.60 30.13
CA ALA A 351 25.29 6.03 30.10
C ALA A 351 26.38 6.86 29.40
N THR A 352 27.64 6.43 29.48
CA THR A 352 28.79 7.09 28.85
C THR A 352 29.31 6.34 27.62
N ALA A 353 28.53 5.39 27.08
CA ALA A 353 28.98 4.51 26.01
C ALA A 353 29.35 5.25 24.71
N GLU A 354 28.75 6.41 24.44
CA GLU A 354 29.06 7.25 23.29
C GLU A 354 30.48 7.84 23.33
N ASP A 355 31.08 7.95 24.53
CA ASP A 355 32.40 8.56 24.72
C ASP A 355 33.56 7.57 24.51
N TRP A 356 33.31 6.26 24.58
CA TRP A 356 34.35 5.23 24.55
C TRP A 356 34.12 4.09 23.53
N LEU A 357 32.99 4.05 22.85
CA LEU A 357 32.65 3.05 21.82
C LEU A 357 32.91 3.61 20.43
#